data_da4a04d516bf7b7099b7b7ddd061904f
#
_entry.id   da4a04d516bf7b7099b7b7ddd061904f
#
_cell.length_a   1.000
_cell.length_b   1.000
_cell.length_c   1.000
_cell.angle_alpha   90.00
_cell.angle_beta   90.00
_cell.angle_gamma   90.00
#
_symmetry.space_group_name_H-M   'P 1'
#
loop_
_entity.id
_entity.type
_entity.pdbx_description
1 polymer ?
#
loop_
_entity_poly.entity_id
_entity_poly.type
_entity_poly.pdbx_seq_one_letter_code
_entity_poly.pdbx_strand_id
1 'polypeptide(L)'
;MITLGITGRSGCGKSTVTAVFAAHGVPLVDADQISREILLPGSPLLPVLARRFGADILYADGSLNRRLLADRAFAAPEGKAALDSLVLPEIIRRVCRLKQAAREAGASLFVIDGAVIVGTDAEKECDHLCVVTAPFATSVARIAARDGIAPEMAARRLNAQTPEEVLLARADLVLRNDADLASLEAAAAVLCEQLQAEGARKGGADTSL
;
A
#
# COMPACT_ATOMS: atom_id res chain seq x y z
N MET A 1 -17.55 -7.98 -7.35
CA MET A 1 -16.51 -6.91 -7.26
C MET A 1 -15.15 -7.55 -7.12
N ILE A 2 -14.17 -7.13 -7.90
CA ILE A 2 -12.75 -7.52 -7.79
C ILE A 2 -12.06 -6.60 -6.80
N THR A 3 -11.10 -7.11 -6.04
CA THR A 3 -10.20 -6.32 -5.20
C THR A 3 -8.77 -6.46 -5.75
N LEU A 4 -8.17 -5.34 -6.18
CA LEU A 4 -6.80 -5.28 -6.68
C LEU A 4 -5.89 -4.68 -5.62
N GLY A 5 -4.87 -5.42 -5.20
CA GLY A 5 -3.73 -4.85 -4.47
C GLY A 5 -2.74 -4.24 -5.44
N ILE A 6 -2.32 -3.00 -5.23
CA ILE A 6 -1.26 -2.36 -6.02
C ILE A 6 -0.08 -2.08 -5.09
N THR A 7 1.07 -2.62 -5.44
CA THR A 7 2.32 -2.41 -4.69
C THR A 7 3.50 -2.15 -5.64
N GLY A 8 4.62 -1.82 -5.07
CA GLY A 8 5.86 -1.56 -5.80
C GLY A 8 6.81 -0.72 -4.97
N ARG A 9 8.09 -0.76 -5.32
CA ARG A 9 9.14 -0.01 -4.63
C ARG A 9 9.02 1.49 -4.88
N SER A 10 9.57 2.30 -3.99
CA SER A 10 9.59 3.76 -4.16
C SER A 10 10.16 4.16 -5.52
N GLY A 11 9.55 5.16 -6.17
CA GLY A 11 9.99 5.65 -7.48
C GLY A 11 9.58 4.80 -8.68
N CYS A 12 8.89 3.65 -8.49
CA CYS A 12 8.46 2.79 -9.59
C CYS A 12 7.32 3.38 -10.45
N GLY A 13 6.58 4.37 -9.97
CA GLY A 13 5.43 4.96 -10.70
C GLY A 13 4.07 4.48 -10.19
N LYS A 14 3.99 3.84 -9.03
CA LYS A 14 2.75 3.37 -8.41
C LYS A 14 1.67 4.45 -8.33
N SER A 15 2.03 5.68 -7.93
CA SER A 15 1.11 6.82 -7.86
C SER A 15 0.51 7.22 -9.21
N THR A 16 1.23 7.05 -10.31
CA THR A 16 0.70 7.24 -11.66
C THR A 16 -0.37 6.21 -11.96
N VAL A 17 -0.09 4.94 -11.68
CA VAL A 17 -1.04 3.85 -11.87
C VAL A 17 -2.32 4.08 -11.05
N THR A 18 -2.18 4.37 -9.75
CA THR A 18 -3.35 4.62 -8.89
C THR A 18 -4.16 5.85 -9.31
N ALA A 19 -3.51 6.89 -9.85
CA ALA A 19 -4.19 8.06 -10.41
C ALA A 19 -5.03 7.71 -11.65
N VAL A 20 -4.55 6.81 -12.52
CA VAL A 20 -5.32 6.31 -13.67
C VAL A 20 -6.57 5.57 -13.18
N PHE A 21 -6.45 4.67 -12.22
CA PHE A 21 -7.61 3.94 -11.66
C PHE A 21 -8.63 4.91 -11.03
N ALA A 22 -8.16 5.92 -10.30
CA ALA A 22 -9.01 6.96 -9.72
C ALA A 22 -9.76 7.76 -10.81
N ALA A 23 -9.08 8.12 -11.91
CA ALA A 23 -9.67 8.82 -13.04
C ALA A 23 -10.76 7.98 -13.76
N HIS A 24 -10.67 6.64 -13.69
CA HIS A 24 -11.70 5.72 -14.18
C HIS A 24 -12.83 5.46 -13.15
N GLY A 25 -12.89 6.26 -12.08
CA GLY A 25 -13.94 6.17 -11.06
C GLY A 25 -13.82 4.95 -10.14
N VAL A 26 -12.67 4.29 -10.09
CA VAL A 26 -12.45 3.16 -9.20
C VAL A 26 -12.23 3.65 -7.77
N PRO A 27 -13.03 3.22 -6.79
CA PRO A 27 -12.75 3.50 -5.38
C PRO A 27 -11.42 2.84 -4.97
N LEU A 28 -10.57 3.64 -4.35
CA LEU A 28 -9.25 3.19 -3.90
C LEU A 28 -8.95 3.64 -2.48
N VAL A 29 -8.09 2.92 -1.81
CA VAL A 29 -7.58 3.23 -0.47
C VAL A 29 -6.06 3.12 -0.43
N ASP A 30 -5.40 4.13 0.15
CA ASP A 30 -3.97 4.10 0.47
C ASP A 30 -3.79 3.50 1.87
N ALA A 31 -3.34 2.26 1.94
CA ALA A 31 -3.10 1.54 3.20
C ALA A 31 -1.92 2.13 3.99
N ASP A 32 -0.95 2.74 3.31
CA ASP A 32 0.15 3.44 3.95
C ASP A 32 -0.33 4.75 4.61
N GLN A 33 -1.33 5.42 4.00
CA GLN A 33 -2.00 6.56 4.61
C GLN A 33 -2.83 6.14 5.82
N ILE A 34 -3.63 5.07 5.71
CA ILE A 34 -4.37 4.51 6.86
C ILE A 34 -3.42 4.22 8.01
N SER A 35 -2.25 3.61 7.75
CA SER A 35 -1.23 3.34 8.76
C SER A 35 -0.77 4.60 9.51
N ARG A 36 -0.75 5.75 8.83
CA ARG A 36 -0.43 7.04 9.46
C ARG A 36 -1.59 7.60 10.28
N GLU A 37 -2.81 7.48 9.74
CA GLU A 37 -4.04 8.02 10.35
C GLU A 37 -4.42 7.31 11.65
N ILE A 38 -4.29 5.99 11.72
CA ILE A 38 -4.61 5.20 12.93
C ILE A 38 -3.65 5.49 14.09
N LEU A 39 -2.56 6.22 13.85
CA LEU A 39 -1.56 6.62 14.83
C LEU A 39 -1.54 8.14 15.08
N LEU A 40 -2.63 8.83 14.73
CA LEU A 40 -2.81 10.26 15.07
C LEU A 40 -3.15 10.45 16.56
N PRO A 41 -2.92 11.63 17.13
CA PRO A 41 -3.31 11.95 18.50
C PRO A 41 -4.77 11.58 18.78
N GLY A 42 -5.01 10.96 19.95
CA GLY A 42 -6.34 10.46 20.32
C GLY A 42 -6.65 9.02 19.85
N SER A 43 -5.76 8.40 19.08
CA SER A 43 -5.93 7.00 18.68
C SER A 43 -5.88 6.05 19.88
N PRO A 44 -6.80 5.07 19.96
CA PRO A 44 -6.79 4.05 21.03
C PRO A 44 -5.57 3.11 20.93
N LEU A 45 -4.88 3.08 19.80
CA LEU A 45 -3.65 2.29 19.65
C LEU A 45 -2.45 2.91 20.39
N LEU A 46 -2.39 4.23 20.54
CA LEU A 46 -1.25 4.91 21.13
C LEU A 46 -0.95 4.45 22.57
N PRO A 47 -1.92 4.35 23.49
CA PRO A 47 -1.67 3.81 24.84
C PRO A 47 -1.23 2.34 24.81
N VAL A 48 -1.70 1.54 23.85
CA VAL A 48 -1.30 0.14 23.70
C VAL A 48 0.17 0.05 23.27
N LEU A 49 0.54 0.85 22.26
CA LEU A 49 1.92 0.95 21.77
C LEU A 49 2.85 1.46 22.87
N ALA A 50 2.42 2.47 23.66
CA ALA A 50 3.19 3.01 24.77
C ALA A 50 3.47 1.96 25.87
N ARG A 51 2.49 1.11 26.17
CA ARG A 51 2.70 -0.02 27.10
C ARG A 51 3.71 -1.04 26.57
N ARG A 52 3.73 -1.27 25.26
CA ARG A 52 4.60 -2.29 24.64
C ARG A 52 6.01 -1.77 24.36
N PHE A 53 6.13 -0.50 23.94
CA PHE A 53 7.39 0.08 23.45
C PHE A 53 7.96 1.18 24.33
N GLY A 54 7.30 1.50 25.46
CA GLY A 54 7.71 2.53 26.43
C GLY A 54 6.87 3.80 26.30
N ALA A 55 6.55 4.41 27.45
CA ALA A 55 5.65 5.58 27.52
C ALA A 55 6.22 6.81 26.79
N ASP A 56 7.52 6.91 26.68
CA ASP A 56 8.26 8.01 26.04
C ASP A 56 8.20 8.01 24.51
N ILE A 57 7.55 7.01 23.88
CA ILE A 57 7.18 7.09 22.45
C ILE A 57 6.06 8.11 22.21
N LEU A 58 5.41 8.62 23.28
CA LEU A 58 4.43 9.69 23.17
C LEU A 58 5.01 10.99 23.72
N TYR A 59 4.81 12.06 22.96
CA TYR A 59 5.11 13.41 23.44
C TYR A 59 4.04 13.90 24.43
N ALA A 60 4.31 15.01 25.12
CA ALA A 60 3.40 15.58 26.11
C ALA A 60 2.04 16.02 25.53
N ASP A 61 2.00 16.32 24.23
CA ASP A 61 0.78 16.65 23.48
C ASP A 61 -0.01 15.42 23.01
N GLY A 62 0.44 14.22 23.36
CA GLY A 62 -0.16 12.95 22.97
C GLY A 62 0.19 12.50 21.54
N SER A 63 1.03 13.22 20.81
CA SER A 63 1.50 12.81 19.50
C SER A 63 2.58 11.72 19.60
N LEU A 64 2.68 10.90 18.53
CA LEU A 64 3.61 9.77 18.48
C LEU A 64 5.00 10.21 18.01
N ASN A 65 6.03 9.88 18.76
CA ASN A 65 7.41 9.88 18.28
C ASN A 65 7.66 8.67 17.37
N ARG A 66 7.30 8.83 16.08
CA ARG A 66 7.38 7.75 15.08
C ARG A 66 8.81 7.20 14.94
N ARG A 67 9.81 8.06 15.09
CA ARG A 67 11.22 7.64 14.97
C ARG A 67 11.59 6.71 16.13
N LEU A 68 11.28 7.11 17.36
CA LEU A 68 11.59 6.31 18.53
C LEU A 68 10.84 4.97 18.55
N LEU A 69 9.55 4.99 18.13
CA LEU A 69 8.78 3.75 17.94
C LEU A 69 9.45 2.83 16.90
N ALA A 70 9.85 3.39 15.75
CA ALA A 70 10.52 2.63 14.70
C ALA A 70 11.86 2.06 15.19
N ASP A 71 12.69 2.88 15.84
CA ASP A 71 13.98 2.44 16.39
C ASP A 71 13.82 1.25 17.36
N ARG A 72 12.78 1.27 18.20
CA ARG A 72 12.49 0.18 19.14
C ARG A 72 11.86 -1.04 18.48
N ALA A 73 10.92 -0.82 17.57
CA ALA A 73 10.24 -1.91 16.89
C ALA A 73 11.18 -2.68 15.94
N PHE A 74 12.11 -1.98 15.30
CA PHE A 74 13.04 -2.62 14.35
C PHE A 74 14.38 -3.01 14.98
N ALA A 75 14.58 -2.80 16.28
CA ALA A 75 15.78 -3.25 16.99
C ALA A 75 15.92 -4.79 17.01
N ALA A 76 14.81 -5.52 16.95
CA ALA A 76 14.77 -6.97 16.93
C ALA A 76 13.54 -7.47 16.17
N PRO A 77 13.57 -8.69 15.57
CA PRO A 77 12.43 -9.27 14.85
C PRO A 77 11.14 -9.33 15.67
N GLU A 78 11.24 -9.60 16.97
CA GLU A 78 10.12 -9.69 17.91
C GLU A 78 9.44 -8.33 18.10
N GLY A 79 10.21 -7.24 18.01
CA GLY A 79 9.69 -5.88 18.09
C GLY A 79 8.83 -5.55 16.86
N LYS A 80 9.33 -5.90 15.66
CA LYS A 80 8.56 -5.75 14.42
C LYS A 80 7.27 -6.57 14.47
N ALA A 81 7.35 -7.86 14.85
CA ALA A 81 6.18 -8.71 14.95
C ALA A 81 5.14 -8.17 15.95
N ALA A 82 5.61 -7.63 17.10
CA ALA A 82 4.74 -7.00 18.09
C ALA A 82 4.06 -5.73 17.53
N LEU A 83 4.78 -4.88 16.79
CA LEU A 83 4.20 -3.70 16.15
C LEU A 83 3.15 -4.11 15.12
N ASP A 84 3.49 -5.04 14.25
CA ASP A 84 2.61 -5.54 13.19
C ASP A 84 1.34 -6.16 13.79
N SER A 85 1.43 -6.95 14.86
CA SER A 85 0.27 -7.57 15.53
C SER A 85 -0.71 -6.55 16.13
N LEU A 86 -0.26 -5.35 16.46
CA LEU A 86 -1.10 -4.28 16.99
C LEU A 86 -1.67 -3.38 15.89
N VAL A 87 -0.91 -3.12 14.84
CA VAL A 87 -1.24 -2.10 13.84
C VAL A 87 -1.98 -2.72 12.64
N LEU A 88 -1.54 -3.89 12.15
CA LEU A 88 -2.14 -4.50 10.94
C LEU A 88 -3.63 -4.82 11.10
N PRO A 89 -4.14 -5.37 12.22
CA PRO A 89 -5.56 -5.65 12.36
C PRO A 89 -6.44 -4.39 12.19
N GLU A 90 -5.97 -3.24 12.68
CA GLU A 90 -6.70 -1.98 12.55
C GLU A 90 -6.69 -1.45 11.11
N ILE A 91 -5.54 -1.57 10.42
CA ILE A 91 -5.44 -1.22 9.00
C ILE A 91 -6.41 -2.09 8.19
N ILE A 92 -6.36 -3.41 8.38
CA ILE A 92 -7.20 -4.37 7.65
C ILE A 92 -8.68 -4.10 7.93
N ARG A 93 -9.06 -3.89 9.19
CA ARG A 93 -10.43 -3.55 9.57
C ARG A 93 -10.94 -2.30 8.84
N ARG A 94 -10.08 -1.29 8.67
CA ARG A 94 -10.43 -0.04 8.00
C ARG A 94 -10.53 -0.23 6.49
N VAL A 95 -9.61 -0.99 5.90
CA VAL A 95 -9.65 -1.41 4.48
C VAL A 95 -10.93 -2.19 4.19
N CYS A 96 -11.25 -3.21 4.99
CA CYS A 96 -12.45 -4.04 4.81
C CYS A 96 -13.75 -3.21 4.89
N ARG A 97 -13.82 -2.21 5.78
CA ARG A 97 -14.96 -1.31 5.88
C ARG A 97 -15.13 -0.49 4.59
N LEU A 98 -14.05 0.07 4.06
CA LEU A 98 -14.08 0.86 2.83
C LEU A 98 -14.40 -0.01 1.61
N LYS A 99 -13.84 -1.21 1.54
CA LYS A 99 -14.15 -2.22 0.54
C LYS A 99 -15.63 -2.60 0.55
N GLN A 100 -16.20 -2.79 1.74
CA GLN A 100 -17.62 -3.11 1.88
C GLN A 100 -18.51 -1.95 1.42
N ALA A 101 -18.19 -0.72 1.80
CA ALA A 101 -18.92 0.47 1.35
C ALA A 101 -18.85 0.63 -0.19
N ALA A 102 -17.70 0.36 -0.81
CA ALA A 102 -17.57 0.37 -2.26
C ALA A 102 -18.43 -0.72 -2.93
N ARG A 103 -18.50 -1.91 -2.33
CA ARG A 103 -19.36 -3.00 -2.80
C ARG A 103 -20.84 -2.62 -2.73
N GLU A 104 -21.28 -2.02 -1.62
CA GLU A 104 -22.66 -1.55 -1.43
C GLU A 104 -23.02 -0.42 -2.40
N ALA A 105 -22.05 0.39 -2.78
CA ALA A 105 -22.20 1.42 -3.83
C ALA A 105 -22.18 0.84 -5.26
N GLY A 106 -22.07 -0.48 -5.43
CA GLY A 106 -22.13 -1.14 -6.73
C GLY A 106 -20.82 -1.12 -7.52
N ALA A 107 -19.67 -0.84 -6.87
CA ALA A 107 -18.39 -0.87 -7.54
C ALA A 107 -18.06 -2.26 -8.07
N SER A 108 -17.57 -2.34 -9.30
CA SER A 108 -17.09 -3.58 -9.91
C SER A 108 -15.64 -3.91 -9.54
N LEU A 109 -14.85 -2.88 -9.18
CA LEU A 109 -13.44 -2.96 -8.82
C LEU A 109 -13.18 -2.09 -7.59
N PHE A 110 -12.31 -2.55 -6.71
CA PHE A 110 -11.79 -1.81 -5.56
C PHE A 110 -10.27 -1.94 -5.51
N VAL A 111 -9.54 -0.85 -5.24
CA VAL A 111 -8.08 -0.86 -5.19
C VAL A 111 -7.58 -0.64 -3.77
N ILE A 112 -6.63 -1.48 -3.34
CA ILE A 112 -5.83 -1.29 -2.13
C ILE A 112 -4.41 -0.94 -2.57
N ASP A 113 -3.97 0.30 -2.32
CA ASP A 113 -2.62 0.78 -2.60
C ASP A 113 -1.77 0.74 -1.33
N GLY A 114 -0.59 0.16 -1.38
CA GLY A 114 0.36 0.23 -0.26
C GLY A 114 1.45 -0.84 -0.28
N ALA A 115 2.59 -0.48 0.31
CA ALA A 115 3.68 -1.41 0.54
C ALA A 115 3.34 -2.44 1.64
N VAL A 116 2.44 -2.07 2.56
CA VAL A 116 2.01 -2.89 3.70
C VAL A 116 1.20 -4.14 3.29
N ILE A 117 0.74 -4.22 2.04
CA ILE A 117 -0.07 -5.34 1.55
C ILE A 117 0.75 -6.64 1.57
N VAL A 118 1.95 -6.60 0.97
CA VAL A 118 2.73 -7.81 0.66
C VAL A 118 3.25 -8.50 1.91
N GLY A 119 2.97 -9.79 2.02
CA GLY A 119 3.39 -10.62 3.14
C GLY A 119 2.60 -10.42 4.43
N THR A 120 1.48 -9.70 4.37
CA THR A 120 0.57 -9.48 5.50
C THR A 120 -0.81 -10.05 5.23
N ASP A 121 -1.68 -10.06 6.25
CA ASP A 121 -3.07 -10.49 6.04
C ASP A 121 -3.87 -9.57 5.11
N ALA A 122 -3.39 -8.35 4.85
CA ALA A 122 -4.00 -7.46 3.86
C ALA A 122 -3.91 -8.01 2.42
N GLU A 123 -2.90 -8.83 2.12
CA GLU A 123 -2.78 -9.53 0.82
C GLU A 123 -3.94 -10.48 0.58
N LYS A 124 -4.45 -11.13 1.64
CA LYS A 124 -5.60 -12.04 1.56
C LYS A 124 -6.93 -11.33 1.20
N GLU A 125 -6.96 -10.02 1.37
CA GLU A 125 -8.11 -9.19 0.98
C GLU A 125 -8.14 -8.90 -0.53
N CYS A 126 -7.07 -9.20 -1.26
CA CYS A 126 -6.92 -8.96 -2.69
C CYS A 126 -7.25 -10.22 -3.49
N ASP A 127 -8.03 -10.06 -4.57
CA ASP A 127 -8.24 -11.12 -5.58
C ASP A 127 -7.02 -11.21 -6.50
N HIS A 128 -6.35 -10.07 -6.76
CA HIS A 128 -5.14 -9.98 -7.57
C HIS A 128 -4.14 -9.03 -6.92
N LEU A 129 -2.86 -9.32 -7.06
CA LEU A 129 -1.76 -8.44 -6.68
C LEU A 129 -1.03 -7.93 -7.93
N CYS A 130 -1.07 -6.60 -8.15
CA CYS A 130 -0.32 -5.93 -9.19
C CYS A 130 0.95 -5.31 -8.62
N VAL A 131 2.09 -5.66 -9.19
CA VAL A 131 3.38 -5.07 -8.86
C VAL A 131 3.79 -4.09 -9.96
N VAL A 132 4.02 -2.83 -9.57
CA VAL A 132 4.58 -1.81 -10.47
C VAL A 132 6.09 -1.81 -10.31
N THR A 133 6.82 -1.94 -11.42
CA THR A 133 8.29 -1.95 -11.44
C THR A 133 8.86 -0.82 -12.29
N ALA A 134 10.10 -0.42 -12.01
CA ALA A 134 10.87 0.48 -12.85
C ALA A 134 12.36 0.15 -12.69
N PRO A 135 13.22 0.49 -13.68
CA PRO A 135 14.65 0.33 -13.56
C PRO A 135 15.19 1.00 -12.29
N PHE A 136 16.11 0.33 -11.59
CA PHE A 136 16.66 0.80 -10.32
C PHE A 136 17.20 2.25 -10.41
N ALA A 137 17.97 2.54 -11.46
CA ALA A 137 18.53 3.88 -11.67
C ALA A 137 17.44 4.95 -11.85
N THR A 138 16.36 4.62 -12.56
CA THR A 138 15.20 5.51 -12.75
C THR A 138 14.50 5.77 -11.42
N SER A 139 14.29 4.73 -10.61
CA SER A 139 13.68 4.85 -9.28
C SER A 139 14.55 5.71 -8.35
N VAL A 140 15.86 5.49 -8.33
CA VAL A 140 16.82 6.31 -7.55
C VAL A 140 16.74 7.78 -7.97
N ALA A 141 16.77 8.08 -9.26
CA ALA A 141 16.70 9.46 -9.76
C ALA A 141 15.38 10.14 -9.35
N ARG A 142 14.25 9.42 -9.47
CA ARG A 142 12.92 9.94 -9.06
C ARG A 142 12.85 10.20 -7.56
N ILE A 143 13.38 9.31 -6.72
CA ILE A 143 13.42 9.49 -5.26
C ILE A 143 14.31 10.68 -4.90
N ALA A 144 15.53 10.77 -5.49
CA ALA A 144 16.45 11.87 -5.22
C ALA A 144 15.82 13.23 -5.55
N ALA A 145 15.18 13.35 -6.71
CA ALA A 145 14.51 14.58 -7.15
C ALA A 145 13.30 14.94 -6.26
N ARG A 146 12.46 13.97 -5.91
CA ARG A 146 11.25 14.18 -5.09
C ARG A 146 11.59 14.62 -3.66
N ASP A 147 12.58 13.95 -3.05
CA ASP A 147 12.90 14.10 -1.63
C ASP A 147 14.04 15.12 -1.39
N GLY A 148 14.67 15.65 -2.46
CA GLY A 148 15.78 16.61 -2.36
C GLY A 148 17.02 16.01 -1.70
N ILE A 149 17.31 14.71 -1.93
CA ILE A 149 18.42 13.99 -1.31
C ILE A 149 19.43 13.51 -2.35
N ALA A 150 20.65 13.24 -1.89
CA ALA A 150 21.70 12.69 -2.76
C ALA A 150 21.30 11.31 -3.33
N PRO A 151 21.68 10.98 -4.59
CA PRO A 151 21.36 9.69 -5.21
C PRO A 151 21.79 8.48 -4.39
N GLU A 152 22.92 8.55 -3.70
CA GLU A 152 23.43 7.48 -2.82
C GLU A 152 22.49 7.23 -1.64
N MET A 153 21.89 8.29 -1.10
CA MET A 153 20.90 8.19 -0.02
C MET A 153 19.59 7.59 -0.55
N ALA A 154 19.15 7.99 -1.74
CA ALA A 154 17.99 7.42 -2.42
C ALA A 154 18.18 5.92 -2.70
N ALA A 155 19.36 5.53 -3.19
CA ALA A 155 19.74 4.13 -3.42
C ALA A 155 19.72 3.31 -2.12
N ARG A 156 20.25 3.84 -1.02
CA ARG A 156 20.20 3.18 0.31
C ARG A 156 18.76 2.97 0.78
N ARG A 157 17.89 3.98 0.63
CA ARG A 157 16.45 3.85 0.97
C ARG A 157 15.75 2.81 0.13
N LEU A 158 16.06 2.75 -1.16
CA LEU A 158 15.47 1.78 -2.07
C LEU A 158 15.95 0.35 -1.75
N ASN A 159 17.23 0.17 -1.42
CA ASN A 159 17.79 -1.13 -1.03
C ASN A 159 17.28 -1.63 0.34
N ALA A 160 16.82 -0.75 1.21
CA ALA A 160 16.20 -1.13 2.49
C ALA A 160 14.75 -1.62 2.36
N GLN A 161 14.13 -1.47 1.18
CA GLN A 161 12.78 -1.97 0.91
C GLN A 161 12.80 -3.46 0.55
N THR A 162 11.63 -4.07 0.54
CA THR A 162 11.46 -5.46 0.07
C THR A 162 12.10 -5.60 -1.32
N PRO A 163 12.95 -6.60 -1.56
CA PRO A 163 13.55 -6.86 -2.87
C PRO A 163 12.49 -7.02 -3.95
N GLU A 164 12.79 -6.54 -5.17
CA GLU A 164 11.83 -6.58 -6.29
C GLU A 164 11.45 -8.02 -6.64
N GLU A 165 12.40 -8.94 -6.56
CA GLU A 165 12.18 -10.36 -6.84
C GLU A 165 11.15 -10.98 -5.88
N VAL A 166 11.14 -10.53 -4.63
CA VAL A 166 10.16 -11.00 -3.62
C VAL A 166 8.76 -10.49 -3.94
N LEU A 167 8.64 -9.24 -4.43
CA LEU A 167 7.37 -8.68 -4.88
C LEU A 167 6.88 -9.40 -6.13
N LEU A 168 7.75 -9.59 -7.12
CA LEU A 168 7.42 -10.25 -8.38
C LEU A 168 7.01 -11.72 -8.21
N ALA A 169 7.62 -12.42 -7.26
CA ALA A 169 7.26 -13.81 -6.95
C ALA A 169 5.82 -13.98 -6.41
N ARG A 170 5.21 -12.89 -5.94
CA ARG A 170 3.82 -12.86 -5.43
C ARG A 170 2.83 -12.21 -6.39
N ALA A 171 3.34 -11.57 -7.46
CA ALA A 171 2.52 -10.80 -8.37
C ALA A 171 1.69 -11.71 -9.29
N ASP A 172 0.38 -11.45 -9.36
CA ASP A 172 -0.49 -11.98 -10.41
C ASP A 172 -0.36 -11.14 -11.68
N LEU A 173 -0.07 -9.84 -11.52
CA LEU A 173 0.00 -8.84 -12.57
C LEU A 173 1.24 -7.96 -12.39
N VAL A 174 1.87 -7.57 -13.50
CA VAL A 174 3.04 -6.69 -13.47
C VAL A 174 2.87 -5.54 -14.46
N LEU A 175 2.99 -4.31 -13.97
CA LEU A 175 3.09 -3.11 -14.79
C LEU A 175 4.53 -2.61 -14.80
N ARG A 176 5.16 -2.60 -15.98
CA ARG A 176 6.55 -2.16 -16.16
C ARG A 176 6.58 -0.70 -16.56
N ASN A 177 7.33 0.10 -15.80
CA ASN A 177 7.57 1.52 -16.05
C ASN A 177 9.02 1.72 -16.55
N ASP A 178 9.33 1.09 -17.66
CA ASP A 178 10.64 1.10 -18.34
C ASP A 178 10.65 1.91 -19.65
N ALA A 179 9.49 2.42 -20.05
CA ALA A 179 9.30 3.33 -21.17
C ALA A 179 8.92 4.75 -20.68
N ASP A 180 8.11 5.47 -21.44
CA ASP A 180 7.60 6.78 -21.07
C ASP A 180 6.37 6.73 -20.14
N LEU A 181 5.96 7.89 -19.65
CA LEU A 181 4.82 8.03 -18.75
C LEU A 181 3.51 7.62 -19.42
N ALA A 182 3.33 8.02 -20.70
CA ALA A 182 2.11 7.73 -21.47
C ALA A 182 1.91 6.23 -21.68
N SER A 183 3.00 5.48 -21.86
CA SER A 183 2.97 4.02 -21.98
C SER A 183 2.50 3.35 -20.69
N LEU A 184 2.96 3.84 -19.53
CA LEU A 184 2.50 3.33 -18.22
C LEU A 184 1.03 3.65 -17.99
N GLU A 185 0.60 4.88 -18.31
CA GLU A 185 -0.79 5.32 -18.16
C GLU A 185 -1.72 4.50 -19.07
N ALA A 186 -1.34 4.26 -20.32
CA ALA A 186 -2.09 3.42 -21.24
C ALA A 186 -2.21 1.97 -20.75
N ALA A 187 -1.10 1.38 -20.27
CA ALA A 187 -1.13 0.02 -19.72
C ALA A 187 -2.00 -0.07 -18.45
N ALA A 188 -1.96 0.94 -17.59
CA ALA A 188 -2.80 1.01 -16.40
C ALA A 188 -4.29 1.17 -16.76
N ALA A 189 -4.63 1.95 -17.78
CA ALA A 189 -6.00 2.13 -18.27
C ALA A 189 -6.58 0.82 -18.82
N VAL A 190 -5.83 0.12 -19.68
CA VAL A 190 -6.22 -1.19 -20.20
C VAL A 190 -6.45 -2.20 -19.08
N LEU A 191 -5.54 -2.26 -18.10
CA LEU A 191 -5.70 -3.15 -16.95
C LEU A 191 -6.94 -2.79 -16.12
N CYS A 192 -7.19 -1.50 -15.91
CA CYS A 192 -8.36 -1.02 -15.18
C CYS A 192 -9.66 -1.48 -15.85
N GLU A 193 -9.80 -1.27 -17.16
CA GLU A 193 -10.99 -1.66 -17.94
C GLU A 193 -11.21 -3.19 -17.91
N GLN A 194 -10.15 -3.97 -18.04
CA GLN A 194 -10.20 -5.44 -17.96
C GLN A 194 -10.73 -5.92 -16.61
N LEU A 195 -10.20 -5.37 -15.51
CA LEU A 195 -10.61 -5.75 -14.15
C LEU A 195 -12.02 -5.26 -13.81
N GLN A 196 -12.42 -4.07 -14.27
CA GLN A 196 -13.81 -3.60 -14.13
C GLN A 196 -14.78 -4.53 -14.85
N ALA A 197 -14.47 -4.95 -16.07
CA ALA A 197 -15.29 -5.89 -16.84
C ALA A 197 -15.36 -7.27 -16.17
N GLU A 198 -14.26 -7.77 -15.59
CA GLU A 198 -14.24 -9.00 -14.81
C GLU A 198 -15.11 -8.88 -13.55
N GLY A 199 -14.97 -7.79 -12.80
CA GLY A 199 -15.74 -7.56 -11.58
C GLY A 199 -17.23 -7.42 -11.82
N ALA A 200 -17.63 -6.79 -12.94
CA ALA A 200 -19.03 -6.70 -13.35
C ALA A 200 -19.63 -8.08 -13.66
N ARG A 201 -18.89 -8.96 -14.36
CA ARG A 201 -19.33 -10.35 -14.62
C ARG A 201 -19.51 -11.16 -13.33
N LYS A 202 -18.56 -11.06 -12.38
CA LYS A 202 -18.66 -11.75 -11.08
C LYS A 202 -19.87 -11.27 -10.26
N GLY A 203 -20.16 -9.96 -10.30
CA GLY A 203 -21.32 -9.38 -9.59
C GLY A 203 -22.68 -9.81 -10.19
N GLY A 204 -22.77 -10.00 -11.50
CA GLY A 204 -23.98 -10.48 -12.17
C GLY A 204 -24.32 -11.95 -11.94
N ALA A 205 -23.33 -12.78 -11.65
CA ALA A 205 -23.53 -14.20 -11.33
C ALA A 205 -24.10 -14.43 -9.93
N ASP A 206 -23.83 -13.53 -8.99
CA ASP A 206 -24.28 -13.63 -7.58
C ASP A 206 -25.75 -13.18 -7.36
N THR A 207 -26.34 -12.53 -8.38
CA THR A 207 -27.73 -11.99 -8.30
C THR A 207 -28.78 -12.95 -8.91
N SER A 208 -28.37 -14.15 -9.35
CA SER A 208 -29.22 -15.08 -10.11
C SER A 208 -29.58 -16.36 -9.31
N LEU A 209 -29.64 -16.29 -7.97
CA LEU A 209 -30.10 -17.40 -7.09
C LEU A 209 -31.31 -16.97 -6.27
#